data_6f8b24de50509bfbf24ad891435b784e
#
_entry.id   6f8b24de50509bfbf24ad891435b784e
#
_cell.length_a   1.000
_cell.length_b   1.000
_cell.length_c   1.000
_cell.angle_alpha   90.00
_cell.angle_beta   90.00
_cell.angle_gamma   90.00
#
_symmetry.space_group_name_H-M   'P 1'
#
loop_
_entity.id
_entity.type
_entity.pdbx_description
1 polymer ?
#
loop_
_entity_poly.entity_id
_entity_poly.type
_entity_poly.pdbx_seq_one_letter_code
_entity_poly.pdbx_strand_id
1 'polypeptide(L)'
;GLPAVPDISWYNRIDLDQWIREINNNSLKCIAFSMQTVGIGSRASNTYLNYLIGFKYLTDRISSDVEIILAGVASPVRVQLLQKLCKNRISILNQAAYVHSRRGVLSATGKTAAGNISKNGLMMKNIDFYDRAYIEKFEEERSCQNQEIAEA
;
A
#
# COMPACT_ATOMS: atom_id res chain seq x y z
N GLY A 1 -8.78 26.80 -3.51
CA GLY A 1 -8.57 25.61 -4.33
C GLY A 1 -8.72 24.32 -3.50
N LEU A 2 -8.96 23.21 -4.17
CA LEU A 2 -8.95 21.91 -3.48
C LEU A 2 -7.50 21.52 -3.14
N PRO A 3 -7.22 20.95 -1.94
CA PRO A 3 -5.91 20.46 -1.63
C PRO A 3 -5.57 19.30 -2.58
N ALA A 4 -4.41 19.40 -3.23
CA ALA A 4 -3.90 18.35 -4.11
C ALA A 4 -2.84 17.53 -3.39
N VAL A 5 -2.90 16.20 -3.53
CA VAL A 5 -1.87 15.28 -3.04
C VAL A 5 -0.97 14.93 -4.23
N PRO A 6 0.32 15.26 -4.20
CA PRO A 6 1.23 14.90 -5.29
C PRO A 6 1.45 13.39 -5.33
N ASP A 7 1.40 12.81 -6.56
CA ASP A 7 1.76 11.42 -6.81
C ASP A 7 3.25 11.34 -7.19
N ILE A 8 4.02 10.60 -6.40
CA ILE A 8 5.46 10.47 -6.56
C ILE A 8 5.76 9.55 -7.74
N SER A 9 6.21 10.17 -8.85
CA SER A 9 6.67 9.47 -10.03
C SER A 9 8.20 9.57 -10.12
N TRP A 10 8.88 8.44 -10.30
CA TRP A 10 10.34 8.38 -10.34
C TRP A 10 10.83 7.20 -11.17
N TYR A 11 12.01 7.34 -11.76
CA TYR A 11 12.70 6.32 -12.55
C TYR A 11 14.10 6.03 -12.01
N ASN A 12 14.67 6.98 -11.28
CA ASN A 12 16.02 6.90 -10.75
C ASN A 12 16.14 7.68 -9.43
N ARG A 13 17.33 7.64 -8.82
CA ARG A 13 17.58 8.30 -7.55
C ARG A 13 17.51 9.84 -7.63
N ILE A 14 17.86 10.41 -8.77
CA ILE A 14 17.85 11.89 -8.95
C ILE A 14 16.40 12.40 -8.83
N ASP A 15 15.46 11.68 -9.42
CA ASP A 15 14.03 12.02 -9.30
C ASP A 15 13.56 11.97 -7.85
N LEU A 16 13.98 10.93 -7.09
CA LEU A 16 13.67 10.83 -5.66
C LEU A 16 14.30 11.96 -4.85
N ASP A 17 15.54 12.34 -5.13
CA ASP A 17 16.21 13.47 -4.46
C ASP A 17 15.49 14.79 -4.75
N GLN A 18 14.93 14.96 -5.95
CA GLN A 18 14.11 16.11 -6.29
C GLN A 18 12.80 16.12 -5.49
N TRP A 19 12.10 14.99 -5.44
CA TRP A 19 10.88 14.86 -4.64
C TRP A 19 11.12 15.09 -3.16
N ILE A 20 12.21 14.57 -2.59
CA ILE A 20 12.58 14.81 -1.19
C ILE A 20 12.74 16.31 -0.92
N ARG A 21 13.42 17.05 -1.82
CA ARG A 21 13.54 18.51 -1.70
C ARG A 21 12.19 19.21 -1.76
N GLU A 22 11.34 18.83 -2.72
CA GLU A 22 9.99 19.42 -2.86
C GLU A 22 9.12 19.17 -1.64
N ILE A 23 9.12 17.94 -1.11
CA ILE A 23 8.35 17.57 0.09
C ILE A 23 8.81 18.40 1.29
N ASN A 24 10.13 18.48 1.53
CA ASN A 24 10.69 19.13 2.69
C ASN A 24 10.57 20.67 2.58
N ASN A 25 10.88 21.26 1.41
CA ASN A 25 10.85 22.72 1.23
C ASN A 25 9.42 23.27 1.29
N ASN A 26 8.44 22.53 0.78
CA ASN A 26 7.03 22.94 0.79
C ASN A 26 6.26 22.42 2.02
N SER A 27 6.95 21.74 2.95
CA SER A 27 6.35 21.17 4.17
C SER A 27 5.07 20.36 3.86
N LEU A 28 5.12 19.54 2.80
CA LEU A 28 3.97 18.72 2.39
C LEU A 28 3.59 17.77 3.51
N LYS A 29 2.28 17.65 3.76
CA LYS A 29 1.74 16.80 4.83
C LYS A 29 1.26 15.44 4.33
N CYS A 30 1.06 15.30 3.02
CA CYS A 30 0.57 14.07 2.41
C CYS A 30 1.14 13.92 1.00
N ILE A 31 1.52 12.70 0.66
CA ILE A 31 1.98 12.31 -0.69
C ILE A 31 1.31 11.00 -1.09
N ALA A 32 1.18 10.75 -2.38
CA ALA A 32 0.83 9.44 -2.91
C ALA A 32 2.09 8.75 -3.47
N PHE A 33 2.23 7.46 -3.19
CA PHE A 33 3.31 6.63 -3.74
C PHE A 33 2.66 5.45 -4.49
N SER A 34 2.76 5.48 -5.82
CA SER A 34 2.13 4.47 -6.67
C SER A 34 3.04 3.28 -6.92
N MET A 35 2.53 2.08 -6.69
CA MET A 35 3.17 0.80 -7.01
C MET A 35 2.42 0.06 -8.13
N GLN A 36 1.57 0.74 -8.90
CA GLN A 36 0.70 0.13 -9.92
C GLN A 36 1.48 -0.51 -11.09
N THR A 37 2.68 -0.03 -11.38
CA THR A 37 3.54 -0.54 -12.45
C THR A 37 4.34 -1.79 -12.07
N VAL A 38 4.26 -2.21 -10.81
CA VAL A 38 4.92 -3.42 -10.32
C VAL A 38 4.14 -4.64 -10.79
N GLY A 39 4.54 -5.22 -11.92
CA GLY A 39 3.88 -6.37 -12.53
C GLY A 39 3.83 -7.63 -11.64
N ILE A 40 2.95 -8.56 -12.02
CA ILE A 40 2.81 -9.89 -11.40
C ILE A 40 3.56 -10.89 -12.28
N GLY A 41 4.76 -11.31 -11.90
CA GLY A 41 5.54 -12.29 -12.67
C GLY A 41 7.00 -12.36 -12.25
N SER A 42 7.79 -13.26 -12.86
CA SER A 42 9.20 -13.47 -12.50
C SER A 42 10.09 -12.21 -12.72
N ARG A 43 9.74 -11.35 -13.68
CA ARG A 43 10.36 -10.03 -13.87
C ARG A 43 9.86 -8.99 -12.85
N ALA A 44 8.74 -9.24 -12.18
CA ALA A 44 8.15 -8.37 -11.18
C ALA A 44 8.94 -8.34 -9.87
N SER A 45 9.73 -9.37 -9.55
CA SER A 45 10.50 -9.44 -8.31
C SER A 45 11.56 -8.33 -8.23
N ASN A 46 12.32 -8.13 -9.30
CA ASN A 46 13.35 -7.09 -9.35
C ASN A 46 12.72 -5.68 -9.38
N THR A 47 11.62 -5.51 -10.11
CA THR A 47 10.87 -4.24 -10.14
C THR A 47 10.32 -3.92 -8.75
N TYR A 48 9.71 -4.91 -8.08
CA TYR A 48 9.19 -4.72 -6.73
C TYR A 48 10.30 -4.36 -5.73
N LEU A 49 11.44 -5.05 -5.79
CA LEU A 49 12.60 -4.74 -4.94
C LEU A 49 13.10 -3.30 -5.16
N ASN A 50 13.18 -2.85 -6.41
CA ASN A 50 13.56 -1.47 -6.73
C ASN A 50 12.57 -0.46 -6.11
N TYR A 51 11.26 -0.75 -6.16
CA TYR A 51 10.25 0.08 -5.51
C TYR A 51 10.40 0.10 -3.99
N LEU A 52 10.71 -1.04 -3.34
CA LEU A 52 10.99 -1.09 -1.91
C LEU A 52 12.22 -0.25 -1.53
N ILE A 53 13.29 -0.35 -2.32
CA ILE A 53 14.51 0.43 -2.12
C ILE A 53 14.22 1.93 -2.27
N GLY A 54 13.50 2.32 -3.31
CA GLY A 54 13.10 3.70 -3.55
C GLY A 54 12.17 4.24 -2.47
N PHE A 55 11.20 3.45 -2.03
CA PHE A 55 10.31 3.79 -0.93
C PHE A 55 11.09 4.02 0.37
N LYS A 56 11.96 3.08 0.74
CA LYS A 56 12.82 3.22 1.91
C LYS A 56 13.73 4.45 1.82
N TYR A 57 14.33 4.67 0.65
CA TYR A 57 15.19 5.83 0.40
C TYR A 57 14.46 7.16 0.60
N LEU A 58 13.22 7.26 0.10
CA LEU A 58 12.34 8.43 0.26
C LEU A 58 11.97 8.63 1.73
N THR A 59 11.44 7.59 2.37
CA THR A 59 10.90 7.68 3.74
C THR A 59 11.95 7.94 4.80
N ASP A 60 13.20 7.54 4.57
CA ASP A 60 14.31 7.87 5.48
C ASP A 60 14.72 9.34 5.43
N ARG A 61 14.25 10.12 4.43
CA ARG A 61 14.70 11.49 4.15
C ARG A 61 13.60 12.55 4.21
N ILE A 62 12.37 12.14 4.40
CA ILE A 62 11.22 13.03 4.64
C ILE A 62 10.83 12.97 6.11
N SER A 63 10.05 13.97 6.58
CA SER A 63 9.52 13.95 7.95
C SER A 63 8.59 12.78 8.18
N SER A 64 8.66 12.14 9.36
CA SER A 64 7.71 11.09 9.77
C SER A 64 6.26 11.57 9.88
N ASP A 65 6.03 12.89 9.93
CA ASP A 65 4.68 13.50 9.97
C ASP A 65 4.00 13.52 8.60
N VAL A 66 4.74 13.23 7.52
CA VAL A 66 4.17 13.13 6.18
C VAL A 66 3.36 11.85 6.06
N GLU A 67 2.07 11.95 5.78
CA GLU A 67 1.23 10.80 5.47
C GLU A 67 1.51 10.29 4.06
N ILE A 68 1.55 8.96 3.88
CA ILE A 68 1.81 8.32 2.60
C ILE A 68 0.60 7.51 2.17
N ILE A 69 -0.02 7.87 1.06
CA ILE A 69 -1.07 7.08 0.42
C ILE A 69 -0.41 6.09 -0.54
N LEU A 70 -0.47 4.80 -0.19
CA LEU A 70 -0.01 3.73 -1.07
C LEU A 70 -1.09 3.36 -2.08
N ALA A 71 -0.80 3.53 -3.36
CA ALA A 71 -1.68 3.14 -4.45
C ALA A 71 -1.16 1.88 -5.17
N GLY A 72 -2.07 0.96 -5.53
CA GLY A 72 -1.74 -0.24 -6.30
C GLY A 72 -1.15 -1.41 -5.50
N VAL A 73 -1.21 -1.36 -4.18
CA VAL A 73 -0.82 -2.46 -3.29
C VAL A 73 -2.07 -3.05 -2.65
N ALA A 74 -2.43 -4.27 -3.02
CA ALA A 74 -3.59 -4.96 -2.45
C ALA A 74 -3.20 -6.11 -1.50
N SER A 75 -1.95 -6.59 -1.54
CA SER A 75 -1.49 -7.70 -0.69
C SER A 75 -1.23 -7.23 0.75
N PRO A 76 -1.92 -7.78 1.77
CA PRO A 76 -1.67 -7.44 3.17
C PRO A 76 -0.20 -7.62 3.59
N VAL A 77 0.44 -8.69 3.14
CA VAL A 77 1.86 -8.97 3.42
C VAL A 77 2.79 -7.87 2.86
N ARG A 78 2.50 -7.36 1.65
CA ARG A 78 3.28 -6.27 1.06
C ARG A 78 3.07 -4.94 1.78
N VAL A 79 1.84 -4.66 2.18
CA VAL A 79 1.51 -3.46 2.97
C VAL A 79 2.26 -3.49 4.29
N GLN A 80 2.23 -4.62 4.99
CA GLN A 80 2.94 -4.84 6.24
C GLN A 80 4.46 -4.62 6.08
N LEU A 81 5.06 -5.16 5.01
CA LEU A 81 6.47 -4.93 4.72
C LEU A 81 6.79 -3.44 4.54
N LEU A 82 5.96 -2.72 3.80
CA LEU A 82 6.15 -1.27 3.59
C LEU A 82 6.02 -0.49 4.90
N GLN A 83 5.11 -0.87 5.78
CA GLN A 83 4.99 -0.24 7.10
C GLN A 83 6.24 -0.47 7.97
N LYS A 84 6.86 -1.65 7.92
CA LYS A 84 8.11 -1.91 8.62
C LYS A 84 9.29 -1.09 8.11
N LEU A 85 9.24 -0.68 6.84
CA LEU A 85 10.29 0.08 6.21
C LEU A 85 10.25 1.58 6.51
N CYS A 86 9.16 2.12 7.05
CA CYS A 86 9.02 3.55 7.31
C CYS A 86 8.40 3.83 8.68
N LYS A 87 8.59 5.07 9.16
CA LYS A 87 7.96 5.60 10.38
C LYS A 87 6.71 6.43 10.08
N ASN A 88 6.44 6.65 8.81
CA ASN A 88 5.34 7.47 8.35
C ASN A 88 4.00 6.73 8.52
N ARG A 89 2.93 7.50 8.74
CA ARG A 89 1.58 6.96 8.65
C ARG A 89 1.28 6.56 7.20
N ILE A 90 0.77 5.34 7.01
CA ILE A 90 0.39 4.80 5.72
C ILE A 90 -1.14 4.70 5.63
N SER A 91 -1.70 5.22 4.54
CA SER A 91 -3.07 5.00 4.10
C SER A 91 -3.04 4.18 2.79
N ILE A 92 -4.01 3.29 2.59
CA ILE A 92 -4.01 2.37 1.44
C ILE A 92 -5.14 2.73 0.49
N LEU A 93 -4.80 2.99 -0.77
CA LEU A 93 -5.76 3.10 -1.86
C LEU A 93 -5.83 1.75 -2.60
N ASN A 94 -6.76 0.89 -2.16
CA ASN A 94 -6.95 -0.43 -2.73
C ASN A 94 -8.07 -0.45 -3.78
N GLN A 95 -7.71 -0.62 -5.04
CA GLN A 95 -8.66 -0.74 -6.16
C GLN A 95 -9.09 -2.18 -6.44
N ALA A 96 -8.46 -3.19 -5.80
CA ALA A 96 -8.71 -4.59 -6.13
C ALA A 96 -10.15 -5.02 -5.84
N ALA A 97 -10.75 -4.55 -4.76
CA ALA A 97 -12.15 -4.82 -4.42
C ALA A 97 -13.10 -4.39 -5.55
N TYR A 98 -12.89 -3.18 -6.09
CA TYR A 98 -13.66 -2.67 -7.22
C TYR A 98 -13.41 -3.48 -8.50
N VAL A 99 -12.15 -3.71 -8.86
CA VAL A 99 -11.78 -4.46 -10.08
C VAL A 99 -12.35 -5.88 -10.05
N HIS A 100 -12.23 -6.58 -8.91
CA HIS A 100 -12.78 -7.91 -8.74
C HIS A 100 -14.31 -7.91 -8.85
N SER A 101 -15.00 -6.96 -8.22
CA SER A 101 -16.45 -6.86 -8.29
C SER A 101 -16.96 -6.60 -9.72
N ARG A 102 -16.26 -5.75 -10.49
CA ARG A 102 -16.57 -5.50 -11.92
C ARG A 102 -16.44 -6.77 -12.76
N ARG A 103 -15.50 -7.64 -12.44
CA ARG A 103 -15.26 -8.93 -13.11
C ARG A 103 -16.12 -10.07 -12.57
N GLY A 104 -16.97 -9.83 -11.57
CA GLY A 104 -17.79 -10.86 -10.93
C GLY A 104 -17.00 -11.82 -10.04
N VAL A 105 -15.82 -11.41 -9.52
CA VAL A 105 -14.91 -12.29 -8.77
C VAL A 105 -14.97 -11.95 -7.28
N LEU A 106 -14.97 -12.98 -6.42
CA LEU A 106 -14.77 -12.87 -4.97
C LEU A 106 -13.27 -12.78 -4.67
N SER A 107 -12.83 -11.72 -3.99
CA SER A 107 -11.42 -11.52 -3.61
C SER A 107 -10.90 -12.64 -2.70
N ALA A 108 -11.74 -13.16 -1.81
CA ALA A 108 -11.38 -14.24 -0.89
C ALA A 108 -10.97 -15.54 -1.58
N THR A 109 -11.55 -15.85 -2.73
CA THR A 109 -11.32 -17.13 -3.41
C THR A 109 -10.67 -17.00 -4.79
N GLY A 110 -10.66 -15.81 -5.36
CA GLY A 110 -10.24 -15.56 -6.74
C GLY A 110 -11.18 -16.15 -7.79
N LYS A 111 -12.34 -16.71 -7.39
CA LYS A 111 -13.30 -17.40 -8.27
C LYS A 111 -14.49 -16.49 -8.57
N THR A 112 -15.17 -16.78 -9.68
CA THR A 112 -16.43 -16.13 -10.03
C THR A 112 -17.45 -16.36 -8.90
N ALA A 113 -18.15 -15.30 -8.50
CA ALA A 113 -19.20 -15.39 -7.49
C ALA A 113 -20.36 -16.27 -7.99
N ALA A 114 -20.76 -17.25 -7.18
CA ALA A 114 -21.92 -18.08 -7.48
C ALA A 114 -23.21 -17.33 -7.12
N GLY A 115 -24.27 -17.51 -7.93
CA GLY A 115 -25.59 -16.95 -7.69
C GLY A 115 -25.75 -15.48 -8.13
N ASN A 116 -26.97 -14.95 -7.92
CA ASN A 116 -27.35 -13.57 -8.32
C ASN A 116 -26.90 -12.52 -7.29
N ILE A 117 -25.59 -12.36 -7.11
CA ILE A 117 -25.06 -11.28 -6.27
C ILE A 117 -24.98 -10.01 -7.13
N SER A 118 -25.59 -8.91 -6.67
CA SER A 118 -25.43 -7.61 -7.34
C SER A 118 -23.97 -7.17 -7.32
N LYS A 119 -23.54 -6.35 -8.30
CA LYS A 119 -22.16 -5.81 -8.34
C LYS A 119 -21.81 -5.01 -7.07
N ASN A 120 -22.78 -4.26 -6.52
CA ASN A 120 -22.58 -3.54 -5.27
C ASN A 120 -22.42 -4.49 -4.07
N GLY A 121 -23.26 -5.54 -3.98
CA GLY A 121 -23.12 -6.55 -2.94
C GLY A 121 -21.79 -7.30 -3.01
N LEU A 122 -21.32 -7.58 -4.23
CA LEU A 122 -20.01 -8.20 -4.45
C LEU A 122 -18.86 -7.26 -4.08
N MET A 123 -19.01 -5.97 -4.39
CA MET A 123 -18.03 -4.95 -4.00
C MET A 123 -17.88 -4.85 -2.48
N MET A 124 -19.01 -4.81 -1.74
CA MET A 124 -18.97 -4.78 -0.28
C MET A 124 -18.27 -6.01 0.30
N LYS A 125 -18.59 -7.21 -0.18
CA LYS A 125 -17.91 -8.45 0.26
C LYS A 125 -16.40 -8.42 -0.02
N ASN A 126 -15.98 -7.84 -1.13
CA ASN A 126 -14.56 -7.71 -1.47
C ASN A 126 -13.87 -6.64 -0.60
N ILE A 127 -14.54 -5.56 -0.24
CA ILE A 127 -14.04 -4.56 0.71
C ILE A 127 -13.86 -5.23 2.08
N ASP A 128 -14.89 -5.87 2.62
CA ASP A 128 -14.85 -6.55 3.92
C ASP A 128 -13.72 -7.60 4.00
N PHE A 129 -13.44 -8.29 2.89
CA PHE A 129 -12.33 -9.23 2.83
C PHE A 129 -10.97 -8.55 3.02
N TYR A 130 -10.72 -7.44 2.31
CA TYR A 130 -9.45 -6.72 2.43
C TYR A 130 -9.30 -6.05 3.78
N ASP A 131 -10.37 -5.46 4.32
CA ASP A 131 -10.34 -4.80 5.63
C ASP A 131 -9.98 -5.81 6.73
N ARG A 132 -10.61 -6.99 6.74
CA ARG A 132 -10.26 -8.05 7.69
C ARG A 132 -8.83 -8.54 7.50
N ALA A 133 -8.40 -8.80 6.27
CA ALA A 133 -7.07 -9.30 5.99
C ALA A 133 -5.96 -8.31 6.41
N TYR A 134 -6.22 -6.99 6.34
CA TYR A 134 -5.29 -5.99 6.85
C TYR A 134 -5.27 -5.98 8.39
N ILE A 135 -6.44 -6.00 9.04
CA ILE A 135 -6.55 -5.99 10.52
C ILE A 135 -5.88 -7.23 11.10
N GLU A 136 -6.21 -8.43 10.61
CA GLU A 136 -5.64 -9.70 11.09
C GLU A 136 -4.11 -9.71 11.01
N LYS A 137 -3.54 -9.22 9.91
CA LYS A 137 -2.09 -9.14 9.77
C LYS A 137 -1.43 -8.19 10.77
N PHE A 138 -2.06 -7.07 11.09
CA PHE A 138 -1.53 -6.14 12.09
C PHE A 138 -1.65 -6.67 13.52
N GLU A 139 -2.68 -7.43 13.83
CA GLU A 139 -2.87 -8.04 15.15
C GLU A 139 -1.90 -9.19 15.39
N GLU A 140 -1.63 -10.04 14.39
CA GLU A 140 -0.63 -11.10 14.45
C GLU A 140 0.75 -10.56 14.85
N GLU A 141 1.17 -9.42 14.27
CA GLU A 141 2.48 -8.83 14.60
C GLU A 141 2.56 -8.23 15.98
N ARG A 142 1.51 -7.55 16.44
CA ARG A 142 1.48 -7.02 17.81
C ARG A 142 1.63 -8.13 18.83
N SER A 143 1.04 -9.30 18.56
CA SER A 143 1.14 -10.47 19.42
C SER A 143 2.56 -11.03 19.44
N CYS A 144 3.23 -11.14 18.28
CA CYS A 144 4.63 -11.60 18.20
C CYS A 144 5.60 -10.64 18.91
N GLN A 145 5.46 -9.32 18.69
CA GLN A 145 6.32 -8.32 19.33
C GLN A 145 6.18 -8.32 20.86
N ASN A 146 4.96 -8.50 21.36
CA ASN A 146 4.72 -8.56 22.81
C ASN A 146 5.30 -9.84 23.44
N GLN A 147 5.37 -10.94 22.71
CA GLN A 147 6.04 -12.16 23.18
C GLN A 147 7.55 -12.01 23.22
N GLU A 148 8.17 -11.42 22.19
CA GLU A 148 9.61 -11.16 22.16
C GLU A 148 10.06 -10.22 23.30
N ILE A 149 9.23 -9.23 23.66
CA ILE A 149 9.52 -8.30 24.77
C ILE A 149 9.33 -8.98 26.13
N ALA A 150 8.44 -9.95 26.24
CA ALA A 150 8.19 -10.67 27.49
C ALA A 150 9.25 -11.76 27.78
N GLU A 151 9.98 -12.20 26.75
CA GLU A 151 11.05 -13.22 26.85
C GLU A 151 12.47 -12.61 26.95
N ALA A 152 12.62 -11.29 26.84
CA ALA A 152 13.88 -10.56 26.91
C ALA A 152 14.10 -9.93 28.30
#